data_3c9cccd749763df4e22a7a2ef447b4a9
#
_entry.id   3c9cccd749763df4e22a7a2ef447b4a9
#
_cell.length_a   1.000
_cell.length_b   1.000
_cell.length_c   1.000
_cell.angle_alpha   90.00
_cell.angle_beta   90.00
_cell.angle_gamma   90.00
#
_symmetry.space_group_name_H-M   'P 1'
#
loop_
_entity.id
_entity.type
_entity.pdbx_description
1 polymer ?
#
loop_
_entity_poly.entity_id
_entity_poly.type
_entity_poly.pdbx_seq_one_letter_code
_entity_poly.pdbx_strand_id
1 'polypeptide(L)'
;VSQDRDKAYLVSNAHFDSQWNWDVQRSILEYIPKTLNQNLHLLSQYPDYVFNFEGGIKYQWMKEYYPHQYELIKRYIREGRWHITGSTWDATDPNIPSAESFTRNILYGQHFYRSEFGVEGTDIFLPDCFGFGWTLPTIAAHSGLIGFSTQKLMWRHRPFYGSSKIPFEIGLWQGIDGSRIMAVMDAHNYTTKWRYEDLSQSAYLSGITSKSPLRTVYHYYGTGDTGGAPTIESVRAVEAGLHGDGPVEILSATSDQLFKDYLPYDAHPELPVWDGELLMDVHATGCYTSQAAMKLYNRRNELCLL
;
A
#
# COMPACT_ATOMS: atom_id res chain seq x y z
N VAL A 1 3.86 -33.62 12.57
CA VAL A 1 3.71 -32.80 11.35
C VAL A 1 3.01 -31.54 11.83
N SER A 2 3.70 -30.44 12.02
CA SER A 2 3.08 -29.15 12.22
C SER A 2 2.30 -28.87 10.93
N GLN A 3 0.98 -28.86 10.98
CA GLN A 3 0.19 -28.30 9.89
C GLN A 3 0.62 -26.83 9.79
N ASP A 4 1.14 -26.39 8.63
CA ASP A 4 1.37 -24.98 8.40
C ASP A 4 0.04 -24.25 8.60
N ARG A 5 0.04 -23.31 9.56
CA ARG A 5 -1.13 -22.47 9.81
C ARG A 5 -1.39 -21.59 8.59
N ASP A 6 -2.64 -21.24 8.38
CA ASP A 6 -3.00 -20.19 7.44
C ASP A 6 -2.33 -18.89 7.84
N LYS A 7 -1.99 -18.01 6.88
CA LYS A 7 -1.24 -16.79 7.16
C LYS A 7 -2.05 -15.52 6.89
N ALA A 8 -1.96 -14.54 7.78
CA ALA A 8 -2.53 -13.22 7.59
C ALA A 8 -1.43 -12.15 7.69
N TYR A 9 -1.07 -11.55 6.57
CA TYR A 9 -0.19 -10.38 6.48
C TYR A 9 -1.02 -9.13 6.76
N LEU A 10 -0.94 -8.63 7.99
CA LEU A 10 -1.70 -7.45 8.41
C LEU A 10 -0.83 -6.21 8.25
N VAL A 11 -1.18 -5.38 7.28
CA VAL A 11 -0.42 -4.20 6.87
C VAL A 11 -1.10 -2.96 7.41
N SER A 12 -0.52 -2.38 8.46
CA SER A 12 -1.00 -1.12 9.01
C SER A 12 -0.73 0.02 8.04
N ASN A 13 -1.63 0.98 7.96
CA ASN A 13 -1.45 2.15 7.13
C ASN A 13 -2.17 3.39 7.67
N ALA A 14 -1.80 4.53 7.13
CA ALA A 14 -2.53 5.78 7.25
C ALA A 14 -2.53 6.45 5.87
N HIS A 15 -3.43 5.99 4.98
CA HIS A 15 -3.55 6.60 3.67
C HIS A 15 -3.78 8.11 3.82
N PHE A 16 -3.01 8.90 3.06
CA PHE A 16 -2.95 10.32 3.23
C PHE A 16 -2.86 11.02 1.87
N ASP A 17 -3.94 11.68 1.46
CA ASP A 17 -3.95 12.51 0.28
C ASP A 17 -3.11 13.77 0.52
N SER A 18 -2.12 14.01 -0.35
CA SER A 18 -1.26 15.19 -0.27
C SER A 18 -2.07 16.49 -0.37
N GLN A 19 -3.15 16.44 -1.13
CA GLN A 19 -4.26 17.41 -1.15
C GLN A 19 -5.49 16.76 -1.77
N TRP A 20 -6.68 17.18 -1.32
CA TRP A 20 -7.97 16.72 -1.88
C TRP A 20 -9.06 17.79 -1.67
N ASN A 21 -9.81 17.71 -0.57
CA ASN A 21 -10.78 18.76 -0.16
C ASN A 21 -10.11 19.86 0.69
N TRP A 22 -8.81 19.92 0.66
CA TRP A 22 -7.93 20.84 1.37
C TRP A 22 -6.66 21.09 0.55
N ASP A 23 -5.90 22.11 0.92
CA ASP A 23 -4.62 22.45 0.31
C ASP A 23 -3.43 21.78 1.01
N VAL A 24 -2.27 21.86 0.35
CA VAL A 24 -1.00 21.32 0.88
C VAL A 24 -0.63 21.94 2.24
N GLN A 25 -0.96 23.20 2.46
CA GLN A 25 -0.65 23.86 3.71
C GLN A 25 -1.39 23.20 4.89
N ARG A 26 -2.64 22.82 4.70
CA ARG A 26 -3.40 22.06 5.69
C ARG A 26 -2.84 20.67 5.92
N SER A 27 -2.38 20.01 4.86
CA SER A 27 -1.67 18.72 4.97
C SER A 27 -0.46 18.83 5.88
N ILE A 28 0.36 19.88 5.70
CA ILE A 28 1.56 20.11 6.50
C ILE A 28 1.21 20.45 7.95
N LEU A 29 0.22 21.31 8.17
CA LEU A 29 -0.08 21.86 9.52
C LEU A 29 -0.95 20.94 10.38
N GLU A 30 -1.81 20.10 9.77
CA GLU A 30 -2.75 19.25 10.52
C GLU A 30 -2.41 17.76 10.38
N TYR A 31 -2.29 17.26 9.15
CA TYR A 31 -2.29 15.82 8.91
C TYR A 31 -0.92 15.18 9.09
N ILE A 32 0.15 15.88 8.75
CA ILE A 32 1.52 15.43 9.02
C ILE A 32 1.76 15.29 10.53
N PRO A 33 1.54 16.32 11.39
CA PRO A 33 1.77 16.17 12.83
C PRO A 33 0.81 15.16 13.48
N LYS A 34 -0.42 15.04 12.99
CA LYS A 34 -1.35 14.00 13.44
C LYS A 34 -0.76 12.61 13.19
N THR A 35 -0.28 12.35 11.97
CA THR A 35 0.31 11.05 11.57
C THR A 35 1.56 10.77 12.38
N LEU A 36 2.46 11.74 12.51
CA LEU A 36 3.68 11.64 13.29
C LEU A 36 3.40 11.29 14.76
N ASN A 37 2.63 12.12 15.44
CA ASN A 37 2.44 11.99 16.88
C ASN A 37 1.72 10.69 17.25
N GLN A 38 0.69 10.32 16.49
CA GLN A 38 -0.08 9.10 16.76
C GLN A 38 0.78 7.84 16.54
N ASN A 39 1.53 7.75 15.43
CA ASN A 39 2.36 6.57 15.18
C ASN A 39 3.59 6.50 16.08
N LEU A 40 4.25 7.62 16.36
CA LEU A 40 5.36 7.63 17.33
C LEU A 40 4.89 7.19 18.73
N HIS A 41 3.67 7.56 19.12
CA HIS A 41 3.08 7.07 20.37
C HIS A 41 2.86 5.55 20.31
N LEU A 42 2.24 5.02 19.26
CA LEU A 42 2.02 3.57 19.10
C LEU A 42 3.35 2.80 19.08
N LEU A 43 4.33 3.26 18.31
CA LEU A 43 5.64 2.64 18.23
C LEU A 43 6.37 2.62 19.59
N SER A 44 6.12 3.61 20.45
CA SER A 44 6.71 3.63 21.80
C SER A 44 6.06 2.67 22.80
N GLN A 45 4.79 2.29 22.56
CA GLN A 45 4.02 1.45 23.47
C GLN A 45 3.95 -0.02 23.05
N TYR A 46 4.02 -0.29 21.73
CA TYR A 46 3.80 -1.62 21.16
C TYR A 46 5.05 -2.06 20.39
N PRO A 47 5.85 -2.99 20.95
CA PRO A 47 7.15 -3.35 20.38
C PRO A 47 7.06 -4.04 19.02
N ASP A 48 5.99 -4.79 18.76
CA ASP A 48 5.79 -5.54 17.51
C ASP A 48 4.99 -4.76 16.45
N TYR A 49 4.61 -3.51 16.78
CA TYR A 49 3.89 -2.66 15.82
C TYR A 49 4.80 -2.22 14.68
N VAL A 50 4.40 -2.55 13.46
CA VAL A 50 5.00 -2.06 12.20
C VAL A 50 4.05 -1.09 11.54
N PHE A 51 4.52 0.10 11.18
CA PHE A 51 3.75 1.11 10.48
C PHE A 51 4.27 1.28 9.05
N ASN A 52 3.37 1.26 8.08
CA ASN A 52 3.66 1.43 6.66
C ASN A 52 3.19 2.81 6.20
N PHE A 53 4.10 3.61 5.63
CA PHE A 53 3.77 4.96 5.19
C PHE A 53 4.46 5.31 3.87
N GLU A 54 3.70 5.90 2.95
CA GLU A 54 4.09 6.17 1.57
C GLU A 54 4.37 7.64 1.28
N GLY A 55 5.07 7.90 0.18
CA GLY A 55 5.20 9.22 -0.45
C GLY A 55 6.39 10.04 0.04
N GLY A 56 7.45 10.13 -0.77
CA GLY A 56 8.67 10.90 -0.47
C GLY A 56 8.39 12.35 -0.12
N ILE A 57 7.42 12.99 -0.78
CA ILE A 57 7.03 14.38 -0.50
C ILE A 57 6.55 14.57 0.95
N LYS A 58 5.84 13.58 1.51
CA LYS A 58 5.34 13.64 2.88
C LYS A 58 6.50 13.58 3.88
N TYR A 59 7.50 12.72 3.61
CA TYR A 59 8.74 12.69 4.40
C TYR A 59 9.58 13.97 4.24
N GLN A 60 9.57 14.59 3.04
CA GLN A 60 10.20 15.89 2.85
C GLN A 60 9.54 16.97 3.72
N TRP A 61 8.20 17.00 3.79
CA TRP A 61 7.50 17.91 4.70
C TRP A 61 7.79 17.61 6.17
N MET A 62 7.87 16.34 6.55
CA MET A 62 8.27 15.95 7.91
C MET A 62 9.68 16.46 8.25
N LYS A 63 10.63 16.31 7.32
CA LYS A 63 12.01 16.80 7.49
C LYS A 63 12.06 18.31 7.65
N GLU A 64 11.31 19.04 6.85
CA GLU A 64 11.34 20.51 6.80
C GLU A 64 10.61 21.14 8.00
N TYR A 65 9.43 20.64 8.33
CA TYR A 65 8.54 21.29 9.32
C TYR A 65 8.56 20.63 10.69
N TYR A 66 9.00 19.36 10.79
CA TYR A 66 8.99 18.56 12.02
C TYR A 66 10.32 17.83 12.23
N PRO A 67 11.48 18.52 12.19
CA PRO A 67 12.78 17.88 12.16
C PRO A 67 13.07 17.00 13.39
N HIS A 68 12.55 17.36 14.55
CA HIS A 68 12.73 16.57 15.76
C HIS A 68 12.04 15.20 15.67
N GLN A 69 10.78 15.17 15.26
CA GLN A 69 10.03 13.92 15.03
C GLN A 69 10.62 13.13 13.87
N TYR A 70 11.14 13.81 12.83
CA TYR A 70 11.80 13.17 11.70
C TYR A 70 13.01 12.34 12.12
N GLU A 71 13.82 12.80 13.05
CA GLU A 71 14.94 12.00 13.61
C GLU A 71 14.45 10.76 14.38
N LEU A 72 13.31 10.84 15.05
CA LEU A 72 12.69 9.66 15.69
C LEU A 72 12.21 8.65 14.62
N ILE A 73 11.62 9.12 13.51
CA ILE A 73 11.22 8.24 12.39
C ILE A 73 12.46 7.52 11.84
N LYS A 74 13.57 8.20 11.59
CA LYS A 74 14.82 7.59 11.11
C LYS A 74 15.28 6.44 12.00
N ARG A 75 15.10 6.57 13.32
CA ARG A 75 15.39 5.49 14.25
C ARG A 75 14.46 4.29 14.00
N TYR A 76 13.15 4.52 13.94
CA TYR A 76 12.18 3.44 13.73
C TYR A 76 12.30 2.79 12.35
N ILE A 77 12.73 3.54 11.32
CA ILE A 77 13.06 2.97 10.00
C ILE A 77 14.25 1.99 10.13
N ARG A 78 15.33 2.37 10.83
CA ARG A 78 16.47 1.47 11.08
C ARG A 78 16.12 0.24 11.90
N GLU A 79 15.14 0.37 12.80
CA GLU A 79 14.61 -0.74 13.60
C GLU A 79 13.64 -1.64 12.78
N GLY A 80 13.31 -1.28 11.54
CA GLY A 80 12.35 -2.01 10.69
C GLY A 80 10.88 -1.85 11.09
N ARG A 81 10.58 -0.89 11.98
CA ARG A 81 9.25 -0.70 12.57
C ARG A 81 8.44 0.44 11.95
N TRP A 82 9.10 1.36 11.28
CA TRP A 82 8.49 2.31 10.36
C TRP A 82 8.95 1.95 8.97
N HIS A 83 8.09 1.32 8.19
CA HIS A 83 8.40 0.87 6.85
C HIS A 83 8.06 1.94 5.83
N ILE A 84 9.02 2.22 4.94
CA ILE A 84 8.78 3.05 3.77
C ILE A 84 8.09 2.17 2.73
N THR A 85 6.79 2.43 2.54
CA THR A 85 5.97 1.67 1.61
C THR A 85 5.78 2.42 0.30
N GLY A 86 5.65 1.69 -0.79
CA GLY A 86 5.67 2.26 -2.12
C GLY A 86 7.03 2.86 -2.49
N SER A 87 7.25 3.08 -3.76
CA SER A 87 8.55 3.52 -4.27
C SER A 87 8.53 4.94 -4.81
N THR A 88 7.38 5.60 -4.77
CA THR A 88 7.10 6.85 -5.47
C THR A 88 7.37 8.09 -4.63
N TRP A 89 7.64 9.21 -5.31
CA TRP A 89 7.72 10.52 -4.66
C TRP A 89 6.39 10.94 -4.04
N ASP A 90 5.28 10.73 -4.78
CA ASP A 90 3.92 10.85 -4.25
C ASP A 90 3.01 9.79 -4.90
N ALA A 91 1.90 9.46 -4.24
CA ALA A 91 0.87 8.64 -4.85
C ALA A 91 0.44 9.26 -6.19
N THR A 92 0.38 8.44 -7.23
CA THR A 92 0.09 8.92 -8.58
C THR A 92 -1.09 8.17 -9.17
N ASP A 93 -1.86 8.90 -9.97
CA ASP A 93 -2.80 8.27 -10.88
C ASP A 93 -2.03 7.46 -11.94
N PRO A 94 -2.27 6.16 -12.09
CA PRO A 94 -1.49 5.34 -13.02
C PRO A 94 -1.99 5.41 -14.48
N ASN A 95 -3.07 6.15 -14.77
CA ASN A 95 -3.67 6.20 -16.10
C ASN A 95 -3.48 7.55 -16.82
N ILE A 96 -3.36 8.67 -16.09
CA ILE A 96 -3.27 10.00 -16.68
C ILE A 96 -1.82 10.41 -17.01
N PRO A 97 -0.83 10.25 -16.11
CA PRO A 97 0.56 10.57 -16.42
C PRO A 97 1.15 9.67 -17.51
N SER A 98 2.15 10.21 -18.23
CA SER A 98 2.93 9.39 -19.16
C SER A 98 3.77 8.36 -18.42
N ALA A 99 4.19 7.30 -19.11
CA ALA A 99 5.10 6.29 -18.57
C ALA A 99 6.42 6.92 -18.07
N GLU A 100 6.91 7.94 -18.77
CA GLU A 100 8.09 8.71 -18.35
C GLU A 100 7.86 9.42 -17.01
N SER A 101 6.72 10.10 -16.85
CA SER A 101 6.39 10.78 -15.59
C SER A 101 6.26 9.79 -14.44
N PHE A 102 5.67 8.63 -14.70
CA PHE A 102 5.53 7.57 -13.70
C PHE A 102 6.89 7.03 -13.28
N THR A 103 7.77 6.74 -14.25
CA THR A 103 9.14 6.29 -14.01
C THR A 103 9.95 7.32 -13.21
N ARG A 104 9.83 8.62 -13.53
CA ARG A 104 10.47 9.69 -12.77
C ARG A 104 9.93 9.80 -11.35
N ASN A 105 8.64 9.60 -11.15
CA ASN A 105 8.04 9.59 -9.81
C ASN A 105 8.66 8.49 -8.93
N ILE A 106 8.89 7.29 -9.50
CA ILE A 106 9.64 6.22 -8.83
C ILE A 106 11.10 6.64 -8.60
N LEU A 107 11.78 7.15 -9.62
CA LEU A 107 13.19 7.56 -9.55
C LEU A 107 13.43 8.58 -8.44
N TYR A 108 12.60 9.62 -8.35
CA TYR A 108 12.72 10.65 -7.31
C TYR A 108 12.39 10.09 -5.91
N GLY A 109 11.37 9.25 -5.79
CA GLY A 109 11.06 8.57 -4.53
C GLY A 109 12.23 7.73 -4.04
N GLN A 110 12.73 6.84 -4.90
CA GLN A 110 13.87 5.97 -4.58
C GLN A 110 15.15 6.75 -4.26
N HIS A 111 15.43 7.82 -5.01
CA HIS A 111 16.58 8.68 -4.73
C HIS A 111 16.49 9.30 -3.34
N PHE A 112 15.32 9.82 -2.98
CA PHE A 112 15.07 10.41 -1.67
C PHE A 112 15.21 9.37 -0.55
N TYR A 113 14.57 8.21 -0.67
CA TYR A 113 14.62 7.16 0.35
C TYR A 113 16.04 6.65 0.57
N ARG A 114 16.80 6.45 -0.51
CA ARG A 114 18.20 6.03 -0.43
C ARG A 114 19.06 7.08 0.24
N SER A 115 18.91 8.35 -0.13
CA SER A 115 19.73 9.44 0.41
C SER A 115 19.42 9.78 1.86
N GLU A 116 18.14 9.68 2.27
CA GLU A 116 17.72 10.07 3.63
C GLU A 116 17.76 8.92 4.64
N PHE A 117 17.46 7.71 4.19
CA PHE A 117 17.25 6.57 5.09
C PHE A 117 18.17 5.38 4.78
N GLY A 118 18.85 5.36 3.64
CA GLY A 118 19.67 4.23 3.21
C GLY A 118 18.84 3.01 2.80
N VAL A 119 17.56 3.18 2.48
CA VAL A 119 16.65 2.10 2.07
C VAL A 119 16.04 2.38 0.70
N GLU A 120 15.49 1.34 0.08
CA GLU A 120 14.75 1.43 -1.17
C GLU A 120 13.35 0.83 -0.97
N GLY A 121 12.34 1.44 -1.60
CA GLY A 121 11.03 0.81 -1.73
C GLY A 121 11.10 -0.34 -2.74
N THR A 122 10.37 -1.41 -2.49
CA THR A 122 10.37 -2.60 -3.36
C THR A 122 9.00 -2.91 -3.95
N ASP A 123 8.00 -2.09 -3.65
CA ASP A 123 6.62 -2.27 -4.08
C ASP A 123 6.01 -0.99 -4.67
N ILE A 124 4.88 -1.15 -5.33
CA ILE A 124 3.95 -0.08 -5.66
C ILE A 124 2.76 -0.21 -4.73
N PHE A 125 2.52 0.82 -3.92
CA PHE A 125 1.44 0.89 -2.96
C PHE A 125 0.46 1.99 -3.37
N LEU A 126 -0.66 1.60 -3.96
CA LEU A 126 -1.68 2.52 -4.47
C LEU A 126 -3.08 2.10 -3.99
N PRO A 127 -3.39 2.30 -2.71
CA PRO A 127 -4.62 1.78 -2.10
C PRO A 127 -5.88 2.47 -2.64
N ASP A 128 -5.79 3.72 -3.12
CA ASP A 128 -6.95 4.53 -3.49
C ASP A 128 -7.00 5.01 -4.96
N CYS A 129 -6.19 4.44 -5.84
CA CYS A 129 -6.22 4.77 -7.27
C CYS A 129 -7.34 4.04 -8.04
N PHE A 130 -7.86 4.67 -9.10
CA PHE A 130 -9.14 4.31 -9.74
C PHE A 130 -8.95 3.50 -11.02
N GLY A 131 -8.20 2.43 -10.97
CA GLY A 131 -7.87 1.57 -12.08
C GLY A 131 -6.41 1.71 -12.51
N PHE A 132 -5.90 0.70 -13.23
CA PHE A 132 -4.48 0.55 -13.50
C PHE A 132 -4.26 0.02 -14.91
N GLY A 133 -3.43 0.74 -15.68
CA GLY A 133 -3.07 0.35 -17.03
C GLY A 133 -2.13 -0.88 -17.07
N TRP A 134 -2.20 -1.64 -18.13
CA TRP A 134 -1.41 -2.86 -18.34
C TRP A 134 0.11 -2.63 -18.42
N THR A 135 0.56 -1.39 -18.61
CA THR A 135 1.98 -1.03 -18.60
C THR A 135 2.59 -0.94 -17.19
N LEU A 136 1.74 -0.87 -16.15
CA LEU A 136 2.21 -0.69 -14.77
C LEU A 136 3.15 -1.81 -14.30
N PRO A 137 2.84 -3.11 -14.47
CA PRO A 137 3.76 -4.17 -14.06
C PRO A 137 5.07 -4.16 -14.83
N THR A 138 5.08 -3.77 -16.12
CA THR A 138 6.31 -3.57 -16.90
C THR A 138 7.19 -2.49 -16.27
N ILE A 139 6.62 -1.30 -16.01
CA ILE A 139 7.35 -0.19 -15.39
C ILE A 139 7.89 -0.61 -14.02
N ALA A 140 7.08 -1.28 -13.21
CA ALA A 140 7.48 -1.77 -11.90
C ALA A 140 8.67 -2.73 -11.98
N ALA A 141 8.57 -3.78 -12.80
CA ALA A 141 9.63 -4.78 -12.95
C ALA A 141 10.95 -4.17 -13.43
N HIS A 142 10.89 -3.28 -14.45
CA HIS A 142 12.08 -2.58 -14.94
C HIS A 142 12.63 -1.53 -13.96
N SER A 143 11.85 -1.11 -12.98
CA SER A 143 12.30 -0.27 -11.88
C SER A 143 12.84 -1.08 -10.68
N GLY A 144 12.93 -2.41 -10.80
CA GLY A 144 13.42 -3.31 -9.76
C GLY A 144 12.38 -3.58 -8.64
N LEU A 145 11.10 -3.24 -8.88
CA LEU A 145 10.03 -3.46 -7.93
C LEU A 145 9.45 -4.87 -8.10
N ILE A 146 9.10 -5.49 -6.99
CA ILE A 146 8.65 -6.89 -6.96
C ILE A 146 7.15 -7.05 -6.69
N GLY A 147 6.47 -6.00 -6.19
CA GLY A 147 5.10 -6.13 -5.77
C GLY A 147 4.23 -4.92 -6.06
N PHE A 148 2.93 -5.17 -6.03
CA PHE A 148 1.86 -4.18 -6.17
C PHE A 148 0.72 -4.50 -5.22
N SER A 149 0.16 -3.50 -4.55
CA SER A 149 -1.04 -3.69 -3.73
C SER A 149 -2.04 -2.54 -3.85
N THR A 150 -3.31 -2.89 -3.84
CA THR A 150 -4.45 -1.96 -3.85
C THR A 150 -5.66 -2.57 -3.16
N GLN A 151 -6.60 -1.72 -2.75
CA GLN A 151 -7.94 -2.15 -2.29
C GLN A 151 -9.08 -1.58 -3.16
N LYS A 152 -8.75 -0.65 -4.05
CA LYS A 152 -9.78 0.13 -4.75
C LYS A 152 -10.58 -0.69 -5.75
N LEU A 153 -9.98 -1.70 -6.34
CA LEU A 153 -10.66 -2.57 -7.30
C LEU A 153 -11.89 -3.28 -6.71
N MET A 154 -11.94 -3.51 -5.39
CA MET A 154 -13.08 -4.13 -4.70
C MET A 154 -14.28 -3.20 -4.50
N TRP A 155 -14.14 -1.91 -4.71
CA TRP A 155 -15.25 -0.94 -4.59
C TRP A 155 -16.38 -1.17 -5.59
N ARG A 156 -16.15 -1.95 -6.64
CA ARG A 156 -17.15 -2.41 -7.61
C ARG A 156 -18.13 -3.46 -7.08
N HIS A 157 -17.81 -4.15 -6.00
CA HIS A 157 -18.70 -5.15 -5.39
C HIS A 157 -19.77 -4.54 -4.47
N ARG A 158 -19.80 -3.21 -4.31
CA ARG A 158 -20.93 -2.56 -3.64
C ARG A 158 -22.17 -2.60 -4.55
N PRO A 159 -23.39 -2.78 -3.99
CA PRO A 159 -24.62 -2.99 -4.80
C PRO A 159 -24.93 -1.89 -5.82
N PHE A 160 -24.28 -0.74 -5.71
CA PHE A 160 -24.47 0.42 -6.58
C PHE A 160 -23.37 0.63 -7.64
N TYR A 161 -22.32 -0.18 -7.62
CA TYR A 161 -21.15 0.00 -8.47
C TYR A 161 -20.86 -1.32 -9.18
N GLY A 162 -21.13 -1.42 -10.42
CA GLY A 162 -21.01 -2.55 -11.33
C GLY A 162 -20.17 -3.77 -10.92
N SER A 163 -20.23 -4.81 -11.70
CA SER A 163 -19.84 -6.18 -11.32
C SER A 163 -18.55 -6.67 -11.98
N SER A 164 -17.61 -5.81 -12.38
CA SER A 164 -16.38 -6.34 -12.96
C SER A 164 -15.60 -7.14 -11.89
N LYS A 165 -15.19 -8.35 -12.24
CA LYS A 165 -14.49 -9.24 -11.33
C LYS A 165 -13.00 -8.92 -11.35
N ILE A 166 -12.36 -8.85 -10.18
CA ILE A 166 -10.90 -8.95 -10.13
C ILE A 166 -10.50 -10.38 -10.55
N PRO A 167 -9.37 -10.54 -11.25
CA PRO A 167 -8.95 -11.86 -11.70
C PRO A 167 -8.57 -12.80 -10.54
N PHE A 168 -8.02 -12.24 -9.47
CA PHE A 168 -7.63 -12.94 -8.23
C PHE A 168 -7.42 -11.93 -7.09
N GLU A 169 -7.33 -12.40 -5.86
CA GLU A 169 -6.95 -11.56 -4.73
C GLU A 169 -5.42 -11.39 -4.65
N ILE A 170 -4.68 -12.49 -4.74
CA ILE A 170 -3.20 -12.55 -4.71
C ILE A 170 -2.74 -13.41 -5.89
N GLY A 171 -1.77 -12.92 -6.67
CA GLY A 171 -1.25 -13.63 -7.83
C GLY A 171 -0.14 -12.85 -8.53
N LEU A 172 0.14 -13.18 -9.78
CA LEU A 172 1.13 -12.50 -10.62
C LEU A 172 0.44 -11.62 -11.65
N TRP A 173 0.88 -10.37 -11.74
CA TRP A 173 0.45 -9.46 -12.79
C TRP A 173 1.54 -9.34 -13.85
N GLN A 174 1.19 -9.74 -15.08
CA GLN A 174 2.09 -9.75 -16.22
C GLN A 174 1.94 -8.48 -17.03
N GLY A 175 3.05 -7.84 -17.34
CA GLY A 175 3.14 -6.67 -18.20
C GLY A 175 3.17 -7.01 -19.69
N ILE A 176 3.09 -5.96 -20.52
CA ILE A 176 3.05 -6.06 -21.99
C ILE A 176 4.30 -6.72 -22.60
N ASP A 177 5.39 -6.73 -21.90
CA ASP A 177 6.67 -7.33 -22.31
C ASP A 177 6.91 -8.72 -21.69
N GLY A 178 5.92 -9.25 -20.95
CA GLY A 178 6.00 -10.54 -20.28
C GLY A 178 6.66 -10.50 -18.89
N SER A 179 7.19 -9.35 -18.45
CA SER A 179 7.70 -9.20 -17.08
C SER A 179 6.57 -9.35 -16.05
N ARG A 180 6.90 -9.84 -14.85
CA ARG A 180 5.91 -10.15 -13.82
C ARG A 180 6.29 -9.57 -12.49
N ILE A 181 5.29 -9.09 -11.76
CA ILE A 181 5.36 -8.73 -10.35
C ILE A 181 4.25 -9.45 -9.59
N MET A 182 4.43 -9.67 -8.29
CA MET A 182 3.34 -10.16 -7.46
C MET A 182 2.33 -9.03 -7.21
N ALA A 183 1.04 -9.35 -7.26
CA ALA A 183 -0.01 -8.38 -7.09
C ALA A 183 -1.05 -8.82 -6.06
N VAL A 184 -1.38 -7.91 -5.15
CA VAL A 184 -2.53 -8.00 -4.26
C VAL A 184 -3.59 -7.04 -4.81
N MET A 185 -4.62 -7.61 -5.45
CA MET A 185 -5.69 -6.86 -6.09
C MET A 185 -6.87 -6.59 -5.16
N ASP A 186 -6.92 -7.32 -4.04
CA ASP A 186 -7.80 -7.04 -2.90
C ASP A 186 -7.02 -7.11 -1.60
N ALA A 187 -6.52 -5.97 -1.17
CA ALA A 187 -5.90 -5.83 0.15
C ALA A 187 -6.93 -5.49 1.23
N HIS A 188 -8.21 -5.70 0.98
CA HIS A 188 -9.32 -5.30 1.84
C HIS A 188 -9.32 -3.81 2.19
N ASN A 189 -10.23 -3.38 3.06
CA ASN A 189 -10.40 -1.96 3.32
C ASN A 189 -9.27 -1.38 4.19
N TYR A 190 -8.56 -0.37 3.67
CA TYR A 190 -7.47 0.31 4.38
C TYR A 190 -7.91 1.03 5.67
N THR A 191 -9.22 1.26 5.85
CA THR A 191 -9.78 1.81 7.11
C THR A 191 -10.28 0.74 8.08
N THR A 192 -9.96 -0.53 7.84
CA THR A 192 -10.35 -1.63 8.72
C THR A 192 -9.89 -1.37 10.15
N LYS A 193 -10.79 -1.64 11.11
CA LYS A 193 -10.53 -1.54 12.54
C LYS A 193 -10.75 -2.90 13.18
N TRP A 194 -9.69 -3.46 13.72
CA TRP A 194 -9.75 -4.71 14.45
C TRP A 194 -10.30 -4.47 15.86
N ARG A 195 -11.13 -5.40 16.34
CA ARG A 195 -11.78 -5.33 17.66
C ARG A 195 -11.69 -6.65 18.44
N TYR A 196 -10.94 -7.61 17.93
CA TYR A 196 -10.74 -8.90 18.56
C TYR A 196 -9.60 -8.80 19.59
N GLU A 197 -9.70 -9.61 20.67
CA GLU A 197 -8.61 -9.70 21.64
C GLU A 197 -7.40 -10.47 21.07
N ASP A 198 -7.67 -11.56 20.32
CA ASP A 198 -6.66 -12.38 19.65
C ASP A 198 -7.10 -12.66 18.21
N LEU A 199 -6.42 -12.04 17.26
CA LEU A 199 -6.72 -12.19 15.83
C LEU A 199 -6.37 -13.57 15.28
N SER A 200 -5.50 -14.34 15.92
CA SER A 200 -5.20 -15.72 15.51
C SER A 200 -6.44 -16.64 15.61
N GLN A 201 -7.40 -16.29 16.47
CA GLN A 201 -8.69 -16.97 16.67
C GLN A 201 -9.82 -16.37 15.80
N SER A 202 -9.54 -15.40 14.93
CA SER A 202 -10.55 -14.70 14.16
C SER A 202 -11.24 -15.63 13.15
N ALA A 203 -12.53 -15.87 13.33
CA ALA A 203 -13.35 -16.61 12.38
C ALA A 203 -13.41 -15.91 11.00
N TYR A 204 -13.33 -14.57 10.98
CA TYR A 204 -13.27 -13.80 9.75
C TYR A 204 -11.99 -14.08 8.96
N LEU A 205 -10.81 -13.99 9.61
CA LEU A 205 -9.52 -14.25 8.95
C LEU A 205 -9.44 -15.73 8.53
N SER A 206 -9.81 -16.67 9.38
CA SER A 206 -9.87 -18.08 9.03
C SER A 206 -10.82 -18.36 7.87
N GLY A 207 -11.95 -17.67 7.80
CA GLY A 207 -12.91 -17.78 6.71
C GLY A 207 -12.39 -17.27 5.37
N ILE A 208 -11.51 -16.26 5.36
CA ILE A 208 -10.89 -15.71 4.15
C ILE A 208 -9.72 -16.62 3.73
N THR A 209 -8.80 -16.91 4.63
CA THR A 209 -7.62 -17.70 4.32
C THR A 209 -7.98 -19.10 3.81
N SER A 210 -9.03 -19.72 4.37
CA SER A 210 -9.51 -21.04 3.92
C SER A 210 -10.03 -21.05 2.48
N LYS A 211 -10.45 -19.91 1.96
CA LYS A 211 -10.90 -19.75 0.55
C LYS A 211 -9.77 -19.37 -0.39
N SER A 212 -8.66 -18.87 0.13
CA SER A 212 -7.49 -18.53 -0.67
C SER A 212 -6.76 -19.79 -1.11
N PRO A 213 -6.43 -19.96 -2.40
CA PRO A 213 -5.59 -21.07 -2.87
C PRO A 213 -4.23 -21.13 -2.17
N LEU A 214 -3.72 -19.99 -1.73
CA LEU A 214 -2.44 -19.87 -1.02
C LEU A 214 -2.58 -20.06 0.50
N ARG A 215 -3.78 -20.26 1.04
CA ARG A 215 -4.04 -20.27 2.47
C ARG A 215 -3.54 -19.02 3.18
N THR A 216 -3.54 -17.90 2.45
CA THR A 216 -2.93 -16.63 2.84
C THR A 216 -3.88 -15.48 2.53
N VAL A 217 -3.89 -14.48 3.39
CA VAL A 217 -4.55 -13.19 3.16
C VAL A 217 -3.54 -12.06 3.37
N TYR A 218 -3.64 -11.03 2.54
CA TYR A 218 -2.96 -9.74 2.74
C TYR A 218 -4.04 -8.70 3.03
N HIS A 219 -3.95 -8.05 4.18
CA HIS A 219 -5.06 -7.24 4.67
C HIS A 219 -4.56 -5.91 5.24
N TYR A 220 -5.01 -4.81 4.63
CA TYR A 220 -4.80 -3.48 5.19
C TYR A 220 -5.61 -3.26 6.47
N TYR A 221 -5.10 -2.44 7.37
CA TYR A 221 -5.88 -1.87 8.47
C TYR A 221 -5.33 -0.51 8.85
N GLY A 222 -6.19 0.37 9.36
CA GLY A 222 -5.72 1.70 9.76
C GLY A 222 -6.73 2.81 9.56
N THR A 223 -6.27 3.88 8.93
CA THR A 223 -7.09 5.05 8.63
C THR A 223 -6.85 5.52 7.20
N GLY A 224 -7.74 6.37 6.67
CA GLY A 224 -7.70 6.85 5.30
C GLY A 224 -7.83 8.35 5.16
N ASP A 225 -7.47 8.83 3.99
CA ASP A 225 -7.61 10.16 3.42
C ASP A 225 -6.80 11.26 4.12
N THR A 226 -6.91 11.40 5.44
CA THR A 226 -6.32 12.48 6.24
C THR A 226 -5.15 12.04 7.12
N GLY A 227 -4.51 10.92 6.80
CA GLY A 227 -3.46 10.40 7.65
C GLY A 227 -3.93 10.07 9.07
N GLY A 228 -3.01 9.95 9.98
CA GLY A 228 -3.24 9.52 11.37
C GLY A 228 -2.57 8.18 11.65
N ALA A 229 -3.24 7.30 12.39
CA ALA A 229 -2.75 5.97 12.73
C ALA A 229 -3.91 4.96 12.84
N PRO A 230 -3.64 3.66 12.83
CA PRO A 230 -4.60 2.67 13.32
C PRO A 230 -5.06 2.96 14.74
N THR A 231 -6.23 2.48 15.10
CA THR A 231 -6.70 2.62 16.50
C THR A 231 -5.86 1.77 17.43
N ILE A 232 -5.75 2.20 18.69
CA ILE A 232 -5.04 1.45 19.74
C ILE A 232 -5.58 0.03 19.86
N GLU A 233 -6.91 -0.13 19.78
CA GLU A 233 -7.58 -1.43 19.83
C GLU A 233 -7.12 -2.34 18.68
N SER A 234 -6.96 -1.77 17.47
CA SER A 234 -6.49 -2.54 16.31
C SER A 234 -5.05 -3.02 16.50
N VAL A 235 -4.16 -2.13 16.98
CA VAL A 235 -2.75 -2.49 17.24
C VAL A 235 -2.65 -3.57 18.31
N ARG A 236 -3.41 -3.43 19.41
CA ARG A 236 -3.46 -4.43 20.48
C ARG A 236 -3.98 -5.78 20.00
N ALA A 237 -5.01 -5.79 19.14
CA ALA A 237 -5.54 -7.02 18.58
C ALA A 237 -4.53 -7.73 17.68
N VAL A 238 -3.78 -6.98 16.86
CA VAL A 238 -2.69 -7.54 16.05
C VAL A 238 -1.59 -8.10 16.94
N GLU A 239 -1.13 -7.33 17.93
CA GLU A 239 -0.06 -7.75 18.85
C GLU A 239 -0.45 -9.01 19.65
N ALA A 240 -1.68 -9.10 20.15
CA ALA A 240 -2.19 -10.31 20.77
C ALA A 240 -2.20 -11.52 19.81
N GLY A 241 -2.62 -11.28 18.55
CA GLY A 241 -2.64 -12.31 17.53
C GLY A 241 -1.27 -12.85 17.12
N LEU A 242 -0.20 -12.01 17.17
CA LEU A 242 1.18 -12.45 16.88
C LEU A 242 1.64 -13.58 17.81
N HIS A 243 1.18 -13.56 19.05
CA HIS A 243 1.52 -14.53 20.09
C HIS A 243 0.43 -15.60 20.28
N GLY A 244 -0.64 -15.52 19.49
CA GLY A 244 -1.77 -16.44 19.58
C GLY A 244 -1.46 -17.80 18.96
N ASP A 245 -2.17 -18.84 19.45
CA ASP A 245 -2.06 -20.23 19.01
C ASP A 245 -3.25 -20.68 18.13
N GLY A 246 -4.04 -19.73 17.64
CA GLY A 246 -5.20 -19.96 16.78
C GLY A 246 -4.84 -20.53 15.41
N PRO A 247 -5.87 -20.84 14.59
CA PRO A 247 -5.70 -21.47 13.29
C PRO A 247 -5.00 -20.56 12.26
N VAL A 248 -4.92 -19.24 12.51
CA VAL A 248 -4.30 -18.28 11.61
C VAL A 248 -3.04 -17.70 12.27
N GLU A 249 -1.91 -17.81 11.57
CA GLU A 249 -0.68 -17.11 11.92
C GLU A 249 -0.82 -15.64 11.54
N ILE A 250 -0.68 -14.75 12.52
CA ILE A 250 -0.76 -13.30 12.32
C ILE A 250 0.63 -12.73 12.15
N LEU A 251 0.80 -11.88 11.16
CA LEU A 251 2.04 -11.15 10.87
C LEU A 251 1.75 -9.65 10.91
N SER A 252 2.47 -8.90 11.73
CA SER A 252 2.53 -7.43 11.65
C SER A 252 3.50 -7.07 10.53
N ALA A 253 2.98 -6.99 9.29
CA ALA A 253 3.77 -7.07 8.09
C ALA A 253 4.17 -5.69 7.55
N THR A 254 5.35 -5.64 6.91
CA THR A 254 5.67 -4.58 5.94
C THR A 254 4.87 -4.80 4.67
N SER A 255 4.62 -3.74 3.89
CA SER A 255 3.81 -3.83 2.67
C SER A 255 4.39 -4.79 1.62
N ASP A 256 5.69 -4.97 1.66
CA ASP A 256 6.45 -5.80 0.72
C ASP A 256 6.76 -7.22 1.23
N GLN A 257 6.39 -7.54 2.48
CA GLN A 257 6.76 -8.82 3.11
C GLN A 257 6.22 -10.02 2.34
N LEU A 258 4.93 -10.01 1.98
CA LEU A 258 4.32 -11.07 1.19
C LEU A 258 5.09 -11.29 -0.12
N PHE A 259 5.45 -10.21 -0.81
CA PHE A 259 6.12 -10.30 -2.10
C PHE A 259 7.52 -10.92 -1.97
N LYS A 260 8.23 -10.60 -0.90
CA LYS A 260 9.55 -11.16 -0.59
C LYS A 260 9.48 -12.65 -0.21
N ASP A 261 8.46 -13.03 0.54
CA ASP A 261 8.29 -14.41 1.03
C ASP A 261 7.99 -15.39 -0.12
N TYR A 262 7.46 -14.90 -1.25
CA TYR A 262 7.17 -15.70 -2.44
C TYR A 262 8.23 -15.61 -3.55
N LEU A 263 9.39 -15.00 -3.29
CA LEU A 263 10.49 -15.01 -4.26
C LEU A 263 11.28 -16.34 -4.21
N PRO A 264 11.73 -16.88 -5.34
CA PRO A 264 11.40 -16.45 -6.71
C PRO A 264 10.03 -16.95 -7.16
N TYR A 265 9.27 -16.12 -7.86
CA TYR A 265 7.88 -16.42 -8.23
C TYR A 265 7.72 -17.66 -9.12
N ASP A 266 8.73 -18.00 -9.90
CA ASP A 266 8.73 -19.22 -10.73
C ASP A 266 8.72 -20.53 -9.93
N ALA A 267 9.04 -20.46 -8.63
CA ALA A 267 8.93 -21.59 -7.72
C ALA A 267 7.48 -21.87 -7.27
N HIS A 268 6.54 -20.98 -7.62
CA HIS A 268 5.15 -20.99 -7.16
C HIS A 268 4.16 -21.12 -8.33
N PRO A 269 4.07 -22.30 -8.97
CA PRO A 269 3.20 -22.52 -10.12
C PRO A 269 1.70 -22.45 -9.77
N GLU A 270 1.35 -22.45 -8.49
CA GLU A 270 -0.01 -22.26 -7.98
C GLU A 270 -0.49 -20.81 -8.06
N LEU A 271 0.41 -19.83 -8.23
CA LEU A 271 0.05 -18.42 -8.35
C LEU A 271 -0.70 -18.17 -9.67
N PRO A 272 -1.94 -17.66 -9.63
CA PRO A 272 -2.64 -17.28 -10.84
C PRO A 272 -1.93 -16.10 -11.52
N VAL A 273 -2.02 -16.05 -12.85
CA VAL A 273 -1.43 -14.98 -13.66
C VAL A 273 -2.53 -14.18 -14.34
N TRP A 274 -2.46 -12.86 -14.22
CA TRP A 274 -3.27 -11.93 -14.99
C TRP A 274 -2.40 -11.20 -16.01
N ASP A 275 -2.87 -11.19 -17.26
CA ASP A 275 -2.26 -10.53 -18.40
C ASP A 275 -3.27 -9.55 -18.97
N GLY A 276 -3.16 -8.28 -18.61
CA GLY A 276 -4.13 -7.26 -18.99
C GLY A 276 -4.21 -6.08 -18.02
N GLU A 277 -5.10 -5.17 -18.33
CA GLU A 277 -5.39 -3.99 -17.51
C GLU A 277 -6.38 -4.29 -16.37
N LEU A 278 -6.43 -3.40 -15.39
CA LEU A 278 -7.30 -3.48 -14.21
C LEU A 278 -8.14 -2.20 -14.12
N LEU A 279 -8.97 -1.96 -15.12
CA LEU A 279 -9.80 -0.76 -15.19
C LEU A 279 -11.04 -0.88 -14.30
N MET A 280 -11.40 0.24 -13.71
CA MET A 280 -12.70 0.41 -13.05
C MET A 280 -13.72 0.93 -14.05
N ASP A 281 -14.94 0.44 -13.97
CA ASP A 281 -16.01 0.78 -14.89
C ASP A 281 -17.06 1.76 -14.31
N VAL A 282 -17.09 1.93 -12.99
CA VAL A 282 -18.16 2.72 -12.34
C VAL A 282 -17.60 3.72 -11.32
N HIS A 283 -16.99 3.26 -10.22
CA HIS A 283 -16.59 4.13 -9.13
C HIS A 283 -15.46 5.08 -9.55
N ALA A 284 -15.72 6.38 -9.44
CA ALA A 284 -14.77 7.45 -9.68
C ALA A 284 -14.17 7.53 -11.10
N THR A 285 -14.65 6.75 -12.08
CA THR A 285 -14.19 6.83 -13.46
C THR A 285 -14.40 8.21 -14.08
N GLY A 286 -15.41 8.95 -13.61
CA GLY A 286 -15.63 10.35 -13.99
C GLY A 286 -14.49 11.31 -13.59
N CYS A 287 -13.62 10.92 -12.65
CA CYS A 287 -12.44 11.71 -12.31
C CYS A 287 -11.48 11.88 -13.49
N TYR A 288 -11.43 10.92 -14.41
CA TYR A 288 -10.60 10.99 -15.62
C TYR A 288 -11.13 11.96 -16.67
N THR A 289 -12.38 12.29 -16.64
CA THR A 289 -13.06 13.15 -17.63
C THR A 289 -13.46 14.52 -17.06
N SER A 290 -13.52 14.66 -15.74
CA SER A 290 -13.81 15.92 -15.08
C SER A 290 -12.60 16.85 -15.07
N GLN A 291 -12.85 18.19 -14.99
CA GLN A 291 -11.81 19.20 -14.89
C GLN A 291 -10.70 19.03 -15.95
N ALA A 292 -11.07 19.06 -17.21
CA ALA A 292 -10.19 18.85 -18.36
C ALA A 292 -8.93 19.72 -18.33
N ALA A 293 -9.00 20.94 -17.74
CA ALA A 293 -7.86 21.83 -17.59
C ALA A 293 -6.70 21.19 -16.81
N MET A 294 -7.01 20.42 -15.75
CA MET A 294 -5.98 19.75 -14.94
C MET A 294 -5.21 18.72 -15.78
N LYS A 295 -5.91 17.92 -16.59
CA LYS A 295 -5.29 16.93 -17.49
C LYS A 295 -4.48 17.60 -18.57
N LEU A 296 -5.00 18.70 -19.14
CA LEU A 296 -4.29 19.50 -20.15
C LEU A 296 -3.00 20.10 -19.59
N TYR A 297 -3.04 20.69 -18.40
CA TYR A 297 -1.86 21.26 -17.77
C TYR A 297 -0.85 20.18 -17.36
N ASN A 298 -1.30 19.04 -16.86
CA ASN A 298 -0.41 17.90 -16.61
C ASN A 298 0.35 17.55 -17.91
N ARG A 299 -0.36 17.35 -19.02
CA ARG A 299 0.27 17.02 -20.31
C ARG A 299 1.21 18.10 -20.80
N ARG A 300 0.86 19.37 -20.66
CA ARG A 300 1.75 20.49 -21.03
C ARG A 300 3.01 20.51 -20.17
N ASN A 301 2.89 20.30 -18.87
CA ASN A 301 4.04 20.24 -17.98
C ASN A 301 4.97 19.09 -18.33
N GLU A 302 4.42 17.90 -18.62
CA GLU A 302 5.22 16.77 -19.10
C GLU A 302 6.03 17.14 -20.34
N LEU A 303 5.39 17.75 -21.35
CA LEU A 303 6.06 18.16 -22.59
C LEU A 303 7.08 19.29 -22.41
N CYS A 304 6.93 20.11 -21.38
CA CYS A 304 7.91 21.17 -21.08
C CYS A 304 9.12 20.66 -20.29
N LEU A 305 9.00 19.51 -19.63
CA LEU A 305 10.06 18.92 -18.81
C LEU A 305 10.87 17.83 -19.54
N LEU A 306 10.43 17.45 -20.73
CA LEU A 306 11.15 16.56 -21.64
C LEU A 306 12.16 17.35 -22.49
#